data_674567382b75162f7237c38ca3d9c0b9
#
_entry.id   674567382b75162f7237c38ca3d9c0b9
#
_cell.length_a   1.000
_cell.length_b   1.000
_cell.length_c   1.000
_cell.angle_alpha   90.00
_cell.angle_beta   90.00
_cell.angle_gamma   90.00
#
_symmetry.space_group_name_H-M   'P 1'
#
loop_
_entity.id
_entity.type
_entity.pdbx_description
1 polymer ?
#
loop_
_entity_poly.entity_id
_entity_poly.type
_entity_poly.pdbx_seq_one_letter_code
_entity_poly.pdbx_strand_id
1 'polypeptide(L)'
;MRKAVFVFCLFFTIFASVDKAITAPAFSYASKLETDLPSGAVIVDVRPQELCLKGSLSGARCLPAADFFGPHGRLVNFPDLSWLLGTAGLSGNEHVIVVGISPLKRDFVAGMLYLAGQQKVTILRLSFAELEAESLSAGQKRANIRSAVHSTPFRAEMIILRNELDALLKSNKLPDLLDGRSEKEYWGENIRTFRGGHLPGAQLLPAAELRALLKKDTQSIPDFSAPIVYAHNTLESVAYFSLLRAGFGIEARVFLTGWADWAMEPSLPVDSLSYPDKQALNKSSNPEIPSQTDNYWLLASVVILAGLVLMAWGILSKKGKRT
;
A
#
# COMPACT_ATOMS: atom_id res chain seq x y z
N MET A 1 89.99 -6.57 5.14
CA MET A 1 88.87 -6.94 4.28
C MET A 1 87.69 -7.29 5.15
N ARG A 2 86.71 -6.34 5.37
CA ARG A 2 85.53 -6.54 6.19
C ARG A 2 84.38 -6.85 5.24
N LYS A 3 83.70 -8.03 5.36
CA LYS A 3 82.54 -8.42 4.58
C LYS A 3 81.29 -7.88 5.32
N ALA A 4 80.54 -6.99 4.68
CA ALA A 4 79.23 -6.57 5.14
C ALA A 4 78.22 -7.59 4.72
N VAL A 5 77.43 -8.09 5.70
CA VAL A 5 76.24 -8.98 5.50
C VAL A 5 75.06 -8.04 5.46
N PHE A 6 74.42 -7.96 4.31
CA PHE A 6 73.08 -7.31 4.18
C PHE A 6 71.98 -8.28 4.54
N VAL A 7 71.27 -8.01 5.65
CA VAL A 7 70.07 -8.74 6.03
C VAL A 7 68.88 -8.04 5.35
N PHE A 8 68.22 -8.71 4.42
CA PHE A 8 67.02 -8.26 3.73
C PHE A 8 65.80 -8.69 4.53
N CYS A 9 65.20 -7.77 5.33
CA CYS A 9 63.94 -8.03 6.00
C CYS A 9 62.78 -7.91 4.98
N LEU A 10 62.20 -9.04 4.58
CA LEU A 10 60.96 -9.09 3.82
C LEU A 10 59.80 -8.78 4.75
N PHE A 11 59.24 -7.59 4.65
CA PHE A 11 57.95 -7.29 5.28
C PHE A 11 56.84 -7.91 4.45
N PHE A 12 56.24 -9.00 4.94
CA PHE A 12 55.02 -9.59 4.42
C PHE A 12 53.85 -8.78 4.96
N THR A 13 53.32 -7.83 4.21
CA THR A 13 52.04 -7.17 4.52
C THR A 13 50.91 -8.13 4.25
N ILE A 14 50.34 -8.72 5.32
CA ILE A 14 49.10 -9.47 5.25
C ILE A 14 47.95 -8.46 5.05
N PHE A 15 47.47 -8.33 3.82
CA PHE A 15 46.19 -7.69 3.54
C PHE A 15 45.07 -8.61 4.09
N ALA A 16 44.61 -8.37 5.31
CA ALA A 16 43.39 -8.92 5.78
C ALA A 16 42.24 -8.27 4.99
N SER A 17 41.68 -8.98 4.02
CA SER A 17 40.41 -8.65 3.42
C SER A 17 39.34 -8.69 4.52
N VAL A 18 38.89 -7.52 4.98
CA VAL A 18 37.70 -7.38 5.81
C VAL A 18 36.51 -7.67 4.91
N ASP A 19 36.06 -8.92 4.91
CA ASP A 19 34.78 -9.26 4.34
C ASP A 19 33.72 -8.43 5.08
N LYS A 20 33.22 -7.40 4.39
CA LYS A 20 32.11 -6.59 4.86
C LYS A 20 30.91 -7.53 4.90
N ALA A 21 30.60 -8.08 6.07
CA ALA A 21 29.37 -8.85 6.26
C ALA A 21 28.20 -7.99 5.77
N ILE A 22 27.57 -8.41 4.68
CA ILE A 22 26.37 -7.75 4.14
C ILE A 22 25.27 -8.06 5.15
N THR A 23 25.07 -7.14 6.10
CA THR A 23 23.93 -7.24 7.03
C THR A 23 22.65 -7.10 6.22
N ALA A 24 21.72 -8.04 6.39
CA ALA A 24 20.41 -7.98 5.74
C ALA A 24 19.74 -6.63 6.05
N PRO A 25 19.07 -6.01 5.05
CA PRO A 25 18.49 -4.69 5.22
C PRO A 25 17.48 -4.67 6.36
N ALA A 26 17.43 -3.55 7.08
CA ALA A 26 16.53 -3.36 8.23
C ALA A 26 15.04 -3.43 7.85
N PHE A 27 14.73 -3.17 6.57
CA PHE A 27 13.38 -3.24 6.03
C PHE A 27 13.42 -3.93 4.66
N SER A 28 12.75 -5.09 4.55
CA SER A 28 12.84 -5.93 3.34
C SER A 28 11.62 -6.81 3.15
N TYR A 29 11.48 -7.34 1.93
CA TYR A 29 10.58 -8.45 1.63
C TYR A 29 11.30 -9.80 1.70
N ALA A 30 10.54 -10.84 2.08
CA ALA A 30 10.94 -12.23 1.92
C ALA A 30 9.86 -13.02 1.19
N SER A 31 10.25 -13.95 0.32
CA SER A 31 9.32 -14.83 -0.42
C SER A 31 9.00 -16.12 0.31
N LYS A 32 9.81 -16.48 1.29
CA LYS A 32 9.66 -17.71 2.09
C LYS A 32 9.86 -17.40 3.57
N LEU A 33 9.19 -18.16 4.41
CA LEU A 33 9.51 -18.22 5.83
C LEU A 33 10.77 -19.08 5.97
N GLU A 34 11.82 -18.54 6.56
CA GLU A 34 13.00 -19.33 6.87
C GLU A 34 12.62 -20.42 7.88
N THR A 35 13.12 -21.62 7.68
CA THR A 35 12.84 -22.79 8.56
C THR A 35 13.28 -22.50 9.99
N ASP A 36 14.41 -21.79 10.12
CA ASP A 36 14.94 -21.33 11.41
C ASP A 36 14.78 -19.81 11.51
N LEU A 37 13.73 -19.38 12.18
CA LEU A 37 13.56 -17.97 12.49
C LEU A 37 14.73 -17.48 13.34
N PRO A 38 15.26 -16.26 13.06
CA PRO A 38 16.28 -15.67 13.91
C PRO A 38 15.83 -15.67 15.37
N SER A 39 16.76 -15.96 16.28
CA SER A 39 16.46 -15.93 17.72
C SER A 39 15.81 -14.61 18.13
N GLY A 40 14.67 -14.68 18.82
CA GLY A 40 13.90 -13.51 19.22
C GLY A 40 13.05 -12.86 18.12
N ALA A 41 12.93 -13.47 16.94
CA ALA A 41 12.01 -13.00 15.91
C ALA A 41 10.55 -13.13 16.34
N VAL A 42 9.71 -12.15 15.97
CA VAL A 42 8.30 -12.10 16.31
C VAL A 42 7.48 -12.06 15.03
N ILE A 43 6.56 -13.00 14.89
CA ILE A 43 5.60 -12.98 13.78
C ILE A 43 4.42 -12.08 14.16
N VAL A 44 4.03 -11.18 13.26
CA VAL A 44 2.87 -10.30 13.39
C VAL A 44 1.89 -10.59 12.27
N ASP A 45 0.71 -11.09 12.64
CA ASP A 45 -0.39 -11.35 11.70
C ASP A 45 -1.33 -10.15 11.67
N VAL A 46 -1.45 -9.53 10.49
CA VAL A 46 -2.24 -8.30 10.28
C VAL A 46 -3.67 -8.54 9.79
N ARG A 47 -4.08 -9.81 9.70
CA ARG A 47 -5.46 -10.18 9.36
C ARG A 47 -6.44 -9.74 10.45
N PRO A 48 -7.76 -9.70 10.17
CA PRO A 48 -8.76 -9.52 11.21
C PRO A 48 -8.51 -10.44 12.41
N GLN A 49 -8.71 -9.91 13.62
CA GLN A 49 -8.38 -10.62 14.86
C GLN A 49 -8.97 -12.03 14.92
N GLU A 50 -10.23 -12.19 14.49
CA GLU A 50 -10.92 -13.49 14.49
C GLU A 50 -10.19 -14.52 13.61
N LEU A 51 -9.69 -14.11 12.45
CA LEU A 51 -8.94 -14.98 11.54
C LEU A 51 -7.58 -15.37 12.12
N CYS A 52 -6.87 -14.41 12.72
CA CYS A 52 -5.61 -14.67 13.37
C CYS A 52 -5.76 -15.63 14.58
N LEU A 53 -6.77 -15.42 15.42
CA LEU A 53 -7.05 -16.27 16.57
C LEU A 53 -7.50 -17.69 16.19
N LYS A 54 -8.19 -17.81 15.06
CA LYS A 54 -8.64 -19.12 14.55
C LYS A 54 -7.48 -19.96 14.04
N GLY A 55 -6.47 -19.33 13.42
CA GLY A 55 -5.30 -20.01 12.89
C GLY A 55 -4.31 -19.05 12.26
N SER A 56 -3.06 -19.11 12.69
CA SER A 56 -1.94 -18.33 12.20
C SER A 56 -0.65 -19.15 12.29
N LEU A 57 0.46 -18.56 11.88
CA LEU A 57 1.77 -19.17 12.11
C LEU A 57 2.05 -19.29 13.61
N SER A 58 2.79 -20.33 14.02
CA SER A 58 3.07 -20.60 15.43
C SER A 58 3.69 -19.39 16.12
N GLY A 59 3.13 -19.01 17.26
CA GLY A 59 3.58 -17.84 18.03
C GLY A 59 3.21 -16.48 17.46
N ALA A 60 2.43 -16.41 16.36
CA ALA A 60 2.04 -15.14 15.76
C ALA A 60 1.22 -14.27 16.71
N ARG A 61 1.53 -12.98 16.76
CA ARG A 61 0.79 -11.95 17.49
C ARG A 61 -0.20 -11.29 16.56
N CYS A 62 -1.47 -11.22 16.95
CA CYS A 62 -2.52 -10.61 16.16
C CYS A 62 -2.45 -9.08 16.31
N LEU A 63 -2.14 -8.38 15.21
CA LEU A 63 -2.10 -6.92 15.13
C LEU A 63 -2.80 -6.46 13.85
N PRO A 64 -4.14 -6.49 13.82
CA PRO A 64 -4.90 -6.07 12.65
C PRO A 64 -4.57 -4.67 12.18
N ALA A 65 -4.53 -4.45 10.86
CA ALA A 65 -4.31 -3.12 10.30
C ALA A 65 -5.35 -2.09 10.77
N ALA A 66 -6.56 -2.53 11.11
CA ALA A 66 -7.61 -1.68 11.65
C ALA A 66 -7.28 -1.06 13.01
N ASP A 67 -6.44 -1.72 13.81
CA ASP A 67 -6.07 -1.26 15.16
C ASP A 67 -5.20 0.02 15.13
N PHE A 68 -4.63 0.34 13.97
CA PHE A 68 -3.86 1.58 13.76
C PHE A 68 -4.76 2.80 13.53
N PHE A 69 -6.07 2.62 13.45
CA PHE A 69 -7.01 3.69 13.20
C PHE A 69 -8.00 3.83 14.36
N GLY A 70 -8.13 5.06 14.84
CA GLY A 70 -9.13 5.45 15.81
C GLY A 70 -10.48 5.81 15.16
N PRO A 71 -11.35 6.49 15.90
CA PRO A 71 -12.64 6.97 15.39
C PRO A 71 -12.49 7.75 14.09
N HIS A 72 -13.46 7.61 13.20
CA HIS A 72 -13.50 8.27 11.89
C HIS A 72 -12.33 7.91 10.94
N GLY A 73 -11.67 6.75 11.14
CA GLY A 73 -10.58 6.30 10.30
C GLY A 73 -9.31 7.13 10.40
N ARG A 74 -9.14 7.93 11.45
CA ARG A 74 -7.90 8.69 11.69
C ARG A 74 -6.82 7.78 12.25
N LEU A 75 -5.61 7.93 11.73
CA LEU A 75 -4.44 7.27 12.29
C LEU A 75 -4.29 7.65 13.78
N VAL A 76 -4.01 6.68 14.62
CA VAL A 76 -3.66 6.92 16.03
C VAL A 76 -2.43 7.83 16.14
N ASN A 77 -2.39 8.67 17.17
CA ASN A 77 -1.22 9.51 17.41
C ASN A 77 0.00 8.69 17.86
N PHE A 78 1.17 9.28 17.91
CA PHE A 78 2.40 8.58 18.28
C PHE A 78 2.38 7.95 19.69
N PRO A 79 1.88 8.60 20.76
CA PRO A 79 1.71 7.97 22.06
C PRO A 79 0.80 6.72 22.01
N ASP A 80 -0.35 6.82 21.34
CA ASP A 80 -1.28 5.71 21.20
C ASP A 80 -0.70 4.59 20.33
N LEU A 81 0.10 4.93 19.32
CA LEU A 81 0.83 3.95 18.52
C LEU A 81 1.85 3.20 19.38
N SER A 82 2.64 3.89 20.21
CA SER A 82 3.58 3.24 21.14
C SER A 82 2.84 2.33 22.15
N TRP A 83 1.65 2.76 22.61
CA TRP A 83 0.81 1.93 23.46
C TRP A 83 0.33 0.68 22.71
N LEU A 84 -0.20 0.84 21.49
CA LEU A 84 -0.66 -0.25 20.64
C LEU A 84 0.44 -1.31 20.46
N LEU A 85 1.64 -0.88 20.07
CA LEU A 85 2.79 -1.77 19.86
C LEU A 85 3.21 -2.47 21.16
N GLY A 86 3.21 -1.73 22.28
CA GLY A 86 3.49 -2.31 23.59
C GLY A 86 2.47 -3.35 24.03
N THR A 87 1.18 -3.21 23.71
CA THR A 87 0.15 -4.24 23.95
C THR A 87 0.31 -5.47 23.07
N ALA A 88 0.91 -5.31 21.90
CA ALA A 88 1.34 -6.41 21.03
C ALA A 88 2.68 -7.04 21.49
N GLY A 89 3.28 -6.51 22.57
CA GLY A 89 4.54 -6.98 23.12
C GLY A 89 5.76 -6.60 22.29
N LEU A 90 5.69 -5.52 21.50
CA LEU A 90 6.79 -5.04 20.68
C LEU A 90 7.52 -3.91 21.36
N SER A 91 8.81 -4.09 21.66
CA SER A 91 9.68 -3.08 22.27
C SER A 91 10.36 -2.18 21.23
N GLY A 92 10.39 -2.60 19.98
CA GLY A 92 11.11 -1.97 18.86
C GLY A 92 12.42 -2.65 18.51
N ASN A 93 12.93 -3.55 19.36
CA ASN A 93 14.23 -4.19 19.17
C ASN A 93 14.15 -5.57 18.48
N GLU A 94 12.97 -6.17 18.46
CA GLU A 94 12.74 -7.49 17.87
C GLU A 94 12.90 -7.42 16.33
N HIS A 95 13.27 -8.55 15.72
CA HIS A 95 13.07 -8.76 14.29
C HIS A 95 11.60 -9.12 14.07
N VAL A 96 10.81 -8.23 13.50
CA VAL A 96 9.39 -8.48 13.23
C VAL A 96 9.20 -9.00 11.80
N ILE A 97 8.46 -10.12 11.69
CA ILE A 97 8.06 -10.72 10.42
C ILE A 97 6.56 -10.49 10.27
N VAL A 98 6.19 -9.67 9.29
CA VAL A 98 4.79 -9.28 9.05
C VAL A 98 4.16 -10.21 8.03
N VAL A 99 3.03 -10.83 8.41
CA VAL A 99 2.27 -11.76 7.57
C VAL A 99 0.83 -11.28 7.40
N GLY A 100 0.23 -11.61 6.26
CA GLY A 100 -1.17 -11.28 5.98
C GLY A 100 -1.52 -11.48 4.52
N ILE A 101 -2.79 -11.74 4.24
CA ILE A 101 -3.31 -12.06 2.90
C ILE A 101 -3.36 -10.81 2.01
N SER A 102 -3.78 -9.68 2.56
CA SER A 102 -3.90 -8.43 1.83
C SER A 102 -2.53 -7.73 1.73
N PRO A 103 -1.93 -7.64 0.53
CA PRO A 103 -0.66 -6.93 0.37
C PRO A 103 -0.72 -5.49 0.89
N LEU A 104 -1.84 -4.79 0.64
CA LEU A 104 -2.03 -3.41 1.08
C LEU A 104 -1.97 -3.27 2.61
N LYS A 105 -2.72 -4.11 3.35
CA LYS A 105 -2.76 -4.06 4.81
C LYS A 105 -1.44 -4.53 5.44
N ARG A 106 -0.83 -5.56 4.87
CA ARG A 106 0.45 -6.09 5.31
C ARG A 106 1.56 -5.06 5.17
N ASP A 107 1.67 -4.45 4.00
CA ASP A 107 2.69 -3.45 3.71
C ASP A 107 2.46 -2.17 4.53
N PHE A 108 1.18 -1.79 4.78
CA PHE A 108 0.84 -0.70 5.68
C PHE A 108 1.34 -0.95 7.10
N VAL A 109 1.01 -2.09 7.70
CA VAL A 109 1.45 -2.39 9.08
C VAL A 109 2.97 -2.47 9.17
N ALA A 110 3.62 -3.10 8.19
CA ALA A 110 5.08 -3.17 8.13
C ALA A 110 5.71 -1.77 8.06
N GLY A 111 5.17 -0.88 7.23
CA GLY A 111 5.61 0.51 7.15
C GLY A 111 5.39 1.28 8.44
N MET A 112 4.23 1.10 9.10
CA MET A 112 3.96 1.72 10.39
C MET A 112 4.93 1.24 11.48
N LEU A 113 5.23 -0.06 11.53
CA LEU A 113 6.24 -0.61 12.44
C LEU A 113 7.61 0.02 12.17
N TYR A 114 8.01 0.06 10.89
CA TYR A 114 9.29 0.66 10.51
C TYR A 114 9.35 2.15 10.87
N LEU A 115 8.31 2.94 10.55
CA LEU A 115 8.22 4.36 10.91
C LEU A 115 8.19 4.57 12.43
N ALA A 116 7.59 3.65 13.19
CA ALA A 116 7.61 3.66 14.64
C ALA A 116 8.97 3.31 15.26
N GLY A 117 9.99 3.06 14.45
CA GLY A 117 11.34 2.80 14.95
C GLY A 117 11.69 1.32 15.11
N GLN A 118 10.82 0.38 14.73
CA GLN A 118 11.16 -1.05 14.77
C GLN A 118 12.47 -1.28 14.01
N GLN A 119 13.45 -1.91 14.67
CA GLN A 119 14.81 -1.99 14.13
C GLN A 119 14.91 -2.89 12.90
N LYS A 120 14.18 -4.00 12.89
CA LYS A 120 14.17 -4.90 11.75
C LYS A 120 12.75 -5.37 11.45
N VAL A 121 12.32 -5.17 10.20
CA VAL A 121 10.98 -5.55 9.72
C VAL A 121 11.14 -6.30 8.40
N THR A 122 10.60 -7.51 8.35
CA THR A 122 10.53 -8.31 7.12
C THR A 122 9.07 -8.52 6.74
N ILE A 123 8.74 -8.22 5.49
CA ILE A 123 7.40 -8.42 4.92
C ILE A 123 7.38 -9.78 4.23
N LEU A 124 6.62 -10.73 4.73
CA LEU A 124 6.54 -12.06 4.15
C LEU A 124 5.49 -12.11 3.04
N ARG A 125 5.91 -12.43 1.80
CA ARG A 125 5.05 -12.52 0.62
C ARG A 125 4.43 -13.92 0.45
N LEU A 126 3.73 -14.43 1.43
CA LEU A 126 3.00 -15.69 1.29
C LEU A 126 1.60 -15.46 0.74
N SER A 127 1.16 -16.34 -0.14
CA SER A 127 -0.25 -16.48 -0.50
C SER A 127 -1.04 -17.13 0.64
N PHE A 128 -2.35 -17.04 0.57
CA PHE A 128 -3.20 -17.70 1.57
C PHE A 128 -3.03 -19.23 1.56
N ALA A 129 -2.92 -19.82 0.37
CA ALA A 129 -2.72 -21.26 0.23
C ALA A 129 -1.38 -21.72 0.82
N GLU A 130 -0.31 -20.93 0.65
CA GLU A 130 0.99 -21.21 1.28
C GLU A 130 0.91 -21.09 2.81
N LEU A 131 0.18 -20.09 3.31
CA LEU A 131 -0.02 -19.93 4.77
C LEU A 131 -0.83 -21.10 5.36
N GLU A 132 -1.85 -21.58 4.64
CA GLU A 132 -2.67 -22.73 5.09
C GLU A 132 -1.92 -24.07 5.00
N ALA A 133 -0.93 -24.19 4.14
CA ALA A 133 -0.07 -25.38 4.05
C ALA A 133 0.88 -25.53 5.25
N GLU A 134 1.13 -24.44 5.98
CA GLU A 134 1.88 -24.48 7.23
C GLU A 134 1.01 -25.03 8.38
N SER A 135 1.66 -25.60 9.39
CA SER A 135 0.97 -26.03 10.61
C SER A 135 0.46 -24.80 11.37
N LEU A 136 -0.81 -24.46 11.18
CA LEU A 136 -1.44 -23.32 11.83
C LEU A 136 -1.74 -23.62 13.29
N SER A 137 -1.49 -22.63 14.13
CA SER A 137 -1.88 -22.60 15.55
C SER A 137 -2.71 -21.33 15.83
N ALA A 138 -3.40 -21.30 16.97
CA ALA A 138 -4.09 -20.07 17.37
C ALA A 138 -3.09 -18.92 17.55
N GLY A 139 -3.39 -17.78 16.93
CA GLY A 139 -2.62 -16.56 17.15
C GLY A 139 -2.82 -16.00 18.57
N GLN A 140 -1.93 -15.13 18.99
CA GLN A 140 -1.98 -14.49 20.31
C GLN A 140 -2.65 -13.12 20.20
N LYS A 141 -3.73 -12.95 20.95
CA LYS A 141 -4.41 -11.64 21.08
C LYS A 141 -3.50 -10.64 21.79
N ARG A 142 -3.59 -9.37 21.40
CA ARG A 142 -2.93 -8.28 22.16
C ARG A 142 -3.40 -8.27 23.62
N ALA A 143 -2.50 -7.96 24.52
CA ALA A 143 -2.81 -7.80 25.93
C ALA A 143 -3.66 -6.52 26.17
N ASN A 144 -4.45 -6.51 27.25
CA ASN A 144 -5.20 -5.32 27.65
C ASN A 144 -4.31 -4.25 28.28
N ILE A 145 -3.13 -4.64 28.75
CA ILE A 145 -2.07 -3.75 29.27
C ILE A 145 -0.81 -3.96 28.45
N ARG A 146 0.11 -3.03 28.48
CA ARG A 146 1.40 -3.19 27.79
C ARG A 146 2.17 -4.36 28.36
N SER A 147 2.52 -5.32 27.50
CA SER A 147 3.42 -6.43 27.81
C SER A 147 4.89 -6.09 27.50
N ALA A 148 5.13 -5.03 26.72
CA ALA A 148 6.44 -4.43 26.48
C ALA A 148 6.32 -2.90 26.42
N VAL A 149 7.43 -2.19 26.64
CA VAL A 149 7.51 -0.75 26.40
C VAL A 149 8.16 -0.52 25.04
N HIS A 150 7.42 0.04 24.10
CA HIS A 150 7.99 0.44 22.82
C HIS A 150 8.82 1.70 23.03
N SER A 151 10.15 1.57 23.01
CA SER A 151 11.09 2.61 23.42
C SER A 151 11.99 3.13 22.29
N THR A 152 11.92 2.53 21.10
CA THR A 152 12.70 2.99 19.96
C THR A 152 12.18 4.32 19.42
N PRO A 153 13.05 5.24 19.01
CA PRO A 153 12.62 6.53 18.48
C PRO A 153 11.91 6.36 17.15
N PHE A 154 10.84 7.14 16.96
CA PHE A 154 10.15 7.24 15.66
C PHE A 154 11.09 7.83 14.60
N ARG A 155 10.99 7.34 13.37
CA ARG A 155 11.68 7.88 12.19
C ARG A 155 10.89 9.07 11.62
N ALA A 156 10.75 10.12 12.44
CA ALA A 156 9.95 11.30 12.10
C ALA A 156 10.45 12.01 10.84
N GLU A 157 11.74 11.96 10.58
CA GLU A 157 12.40 12.53 9.40
C GLU A 157 11.93 11.91 8.07
N MET A 158 11.33 10.72 8.15
CA MET A 158 10.75 10.03 6.98
C MET A 158 9.30 10.41 6.72
N ILE A 159 8.67 11.16 7.63
CA ILE A 159 7.27 11.55 7.54
C ILE A 159 7.19 13.00 7.10
N ILE A 160 6.35 13.28 6.12
CA ILE A 160 6.04 14.64 5.65
C ILE A 160 4.57 14.92 5.93
N LEU A 161 4.31 16.04 6.58
CA LEU A 161 2.97 16.55 6.84
C LEU A 161 2.54 17.56 5.76
N ARG A 162 1.23 17.80 5.65
CA ARG A 162 0.66 18.66 4.60
C ARG A 162 1.30 20.05 4.55
N ASN A 163 1.48 20.71 5.69
CA ASN A 163 2.06 22.05 5.74
C ASN A 163 3.54 22.08 5.35
N GLU A 164 4.27 21.02 5.68
CA GLU A 164 5.68 20.86 5.28
C GLU A 164 5.79 20.64 3.78
N LEU A 165 4.90 19.80 3.22
CA LEU A 165 4.84 19.56 1.78
C LEU A 165 4.48 20.83 1.01
N ASP A 166 3.50 21.62 1.49
CA ASP A 166 3.13 22.90 0.90
C ASP A 166 4.32 23.89 0.89
N ALA A 167 5.06 23.95 2.01
CA ALA A 167 6.25 24.78 2.09
C ALA A 167 7.36 24.32 1.11
N LEU A 168 7.55 23.00 0.95
CA LEU A 168 8.50 22.44 0.00
C LEU A 168 8.10 22.76 -1.45
N LEU A 169 6.82 22.64 -1.81
CA LEU A 169 6.31 22.95 -3.15
C LEU A 169 6.46 24.42 -3.52
N LYS A 170 6.43 25.32 -2.53
CA LYS A 170 6.67 26.76 -2.71
C LYS A 170 8.16 27.11 -2.77
N SER A 171 9.05 26.17 -2.45
CA SER A 171 10.49 26.42 -2.47
C SER A 171 11.05 26.29 -3.90
N ASN A 172 12.25 26.88 -4.13
CA ASN A 172 12.95 26.77 -5.42
C ASN A 172 13.60 25.39 -5.66
N LYS A 173 13.49 24.47 -4.68
CA LYS A 173 14.02 23.10 -4.78
C LYS A 173 12.86 22.13 -4.61
N LEU A 174 12.25 21.79 -5.72
CA LEU A 174 11.19 20.77 -5.73
C LEU A 174 11.82 19.39 -5.45
N PRO A 175 11.30 18.66 -4.46
CA PRO A 175 11.71 17.25 -4.27
C PRO A 175 11.15 16.39 -5.39
N ASP A 176 11.75 15.24 -5.63
CA ASP A 176 11.10 14.21 -6.42
C ASP A 176 9.81 13.80 -5.71
N LEU A 177 8.69 13.85 -6.43
CA LEU A 177 7.37 13.45 -5.92
C LEU A 177 6.88 12.25 -6.72
N LEU A 178 6.45 11.19 -6.03
CA LEU A 178 5.92 9.99 -6.67
C LEU A 178 4.48 9.73 -6.22
N ASP A 179 3.59 9.61 -7.19
CA ASP A 179 2.19 9.26 -6.99
C ASP A 179 1.97 7.76 -7.24
N GLY A 180 1.63 7.03 -6.19
CA GLY A 180 1.40 5.57 -6.23
C GLY A 180 -0.02 5.17 -6.61
N ARG A 181 -0.92 6.12 -6.91
CA ARG A 181 -2.31 5.86 -7.29
C ARG A 181 -2.41 5.32 -8.72
N SER A 182 -3.62 4.99 -9.13
CA SER A 182 -3.89 4.63 -10.52
C SER A 182 -3.77 5.83 -11.46
N GLU A 183 -3.49 5.56 -12.74
CA GLU A 183 -3.45 6.60 -13.77
C GLU A 183 -4.75 7.42 -13.82
N LYS A 184 -5.91 6.76 -13.68
CA LYS A 184 -7.21 7.45 -13.65
C LYS A 184 -7.38 8.40 -12.49
N GLU A 185 -6.85 8.05 -11.31
CA GLU A 185 -6.87 8.95 -10.15
C GLU A 185 -5.89 10.10 -10.32
N TYR A 186 -4.71 9.84 -10.87
CA TYR A 186 -3.68 10.83 -11.14
C TYR A 186 -4.17 11.93 -12.11
N TRP A 187 -4.82 11.55 -13.20
CA TRP A 187 -5.39 12.48 -14.17
C TRP A 187 -6.71 13.12 -13.74
N GLY A 188 -7.30 12.68 -12.62
CA GLY A 188 -8.58 13.18 -12.13
C GLY A 188 -9.81 12.60 -12.82
N GLU A 189 -9.66 11.51 -13.57
CA GLU A 189 -10.79 10.78 -14.17
C GLU A 189 -11.58 9.99 -13.11
N ASN A 190 -10.88 9.48 -12.08
CA ASN A 190 -11.49 8.81 -10.93
C ASN A 190 -11.27 9.64 -9.65
N ILE A 191 -12.34 10.24 -9.15
CA ILE A 191 -12.31 11.12 -7.98
C ILE A 191 -12.86 10.37 -6.77
N ARG A 192 -11.98 10.05 -5.81
CA ARG A 192 -12.34 9.34 -4.58
C ARG A 192 -12.48 10.26 -3.35
N THR A 193 -12.24 11.57 -3.54
CA THR A 193 -12.32 12.58 -2.48
C THR A 193 -12.87 13.89 -3.05
N PHE A 194 -12.57 15.04 -2.46
CA PHE A 194 -13.16 16.33 -2.78
C PHE A 194 -12.86 16.81 -4.21
N ARG A 195 -11.65 16.55 -4.71
CA ARG A 195 -11.25 16.93 -6.09
C ARG A 195 -10.28 15.90 -6.69
N GLY A 196 -10.20 15.88 -8.03
CA GLY A 196 -9.27 15.05 -8.79
C GLY A 196 -7.95 15.76 -9.07
N GLY A 197 -7.04 15.04 -9.73
CA GLY A 197 -5.70 15.52 -10.09
C GLY A 197 -4.60 14.96 -9.20
N HIS A 198 -3.44 15.61 -9.22
CA HIS A 198 -2.25 15.20 -8.48
C HIS A 198 -1.48 16.39 -7.92
N LEU A 199 -0.49 16.15 -7.08
CA LEU A 199 0.42 17.17 -6.58
C LEU A 199 1.24 17.78 -7.74
N PRO A 200 1.43 19.09 -7.79
CA PRO A 200 2.22 19.73 -8.85
C PRO A 200 3.62 19.13 -8.95
N GLY A 201 4.00 18.72 -10.16
CA GLY A 201 5.30 18.12 -10.45
C GLY A 201 5.46 16.66 -10.02
N ALA A 202 4.41 16.01 -9.49
CA ALA A 202 4.48 14.60 -9.15
C ALA A 202 4.58 13.72 -10.41
N GLN A 203 5.41 12.68 -10.32
CA GLN A 203 5.52 11.65 -11.35
C GLN A 203 4.62 10.47 -10.98
N LEU A 204 3.89 9.96 -11.96
CA LEU A 204 3.07 8.76 -11.77
C LEU A 204 3.94 7.51 -11.77
N LEU A 205 3.87 6.75 -10.67
CA LEU A 205 4.52 5.44 -10.55
C LEU A 205 3.59 4.50 -9.77
N PRO A 206 2.61 3.87 -10.44
CA PRO A 206 1.54 3.14 -9.79
C PRO A 206 2.03 1.98 -8.91
N ALA A 207 1.51 1.90 -7.68
CA ALA A 207 1.82 0.81 -6.76
C ALA A 207 1.49 -0.58 -7.34
N ALA A 208 0.49 -0.67 -8.21
CA ALA A 208 0.11 -1.91 -8.87
C ALA A 208 1.20 -2.42 -9.81
N GLU A 209 1.83 -1.54 -10.57
CA GLU A 209 2.95 -1.86 -11.47
C GLU A 209 4.17 -2.30 -10.68
N LEU A 210 4.53 -1.56 -9.62
CA LEU A 210 5.64 -1.95 -8.75
C LEU A 210 5.44 -3.32 -8.09
N ARG A 211 4.21 -3.64 -7.68
CA ARG A 211 3.89 -4.97 -7.14
C ARG A 211 4.06 -6.07 -8.19
N ALA A 212 3.72 -5.78 -9.43
CA ALA A 212 3.92 -6.72 -10.54
C ALA A 212 5.42 -6.94 -10.84
N LEU A 213 6.24 -5.88 -10.78
CA LEU A 213 7.69 -5.97 -10.91
C LEU A 213 8.32 -6.75 -9.76
N LEU A 214 7.94 -6.45 -8.52
CA LEU A 214 8.41 -7.16 -7.33
C LEU A 214 8.06 -8.66 -7.38
N LYS A 215 6.89 -9.03 -7.91
CA LYS A 215 6.49 -10.43 -8.09
C LYS A 215 7.35 -11.16 -9.10
N LYS A 216 7.89 -10.44 -10.10
CA LYS A 216 8.79 -10.99 -11.14
C LYS A 216 10.26 -10.96 -10.72
N ASP A 217 10.56 -10.54 -9.47
CA ASP A 217 11.91 -10.27 -8.96
C ASP A 217 12.70 -9.28 -9.86
N THR A 218 11.98 -8.42 -10.58
CA THR A 218 12.55 -7.35 -11.38
C THR A 218 12.68 -6.10 -10.53
N GLN A 219 13.90 -5.65 -10.25
CA GLN A 219 14.17 -4.48 -9.41
C GLN A 219 14.54 -3.23 -10.23
N SER A 220 14.41 -3.28 -11.55
CA SER A 220 14.75 -2.14 -12.40
C SER A 220 13.61 -1.13 -12.43
N ILE A 221 13.74 -0.09 -11.64
CA ILE A 221 12.92 1.14 -11.70
C ILE A 221 13.85 2.33 -11.84
N PRO A 222 13.39 3.51 -12.30
CA PRO A 222 14.18 4.71 -12.35
C PRO A 222 14.83 5.04 -11.00
N ASP A 223 15.99 5.65 -11.03
CA ASP A 223 16.69 6.13 -9.83
C ASP A 223 16.03 7.44 -9.36
N PHE A 224 15.79 7.55 -8.04
CA PHE A 224 15.19 8.72 -7.42
C PHE A 224 16.02 9.15 -6.22
N SER A 225 16.24 10.45 -6.08
CA SER A 225 16.99 11.00 -4.95
C SER A 225 16.07 11.35 -3.78
N ALA A 226 15.88 10.39 -2.85
CA ALA A 226 15.08 10.55 -1.63
C ALA A 226 13.68 11.14 -1.88
N PRO A 227 12.86 10.50 -2.73
CA PRO A 227 11.58 11.06 -3.16
C PRO A 227 10.59 11.13 -2.01
N ILE A 228 9.66 12.09 -2.08
CA ILE A 228 8.44 12.10 -1.27
C ILE A 228 7.38 11.32 -2.02
N VAL A 229 6.83 10.31 -1.38
CA VAL A 229 5.89 9.38 -1.98
C VAL A 229 4.51 9.49 -1.32
N TYR A 230 3.46 9.33 -2.11
CA TYR A 230 2.10 9.35 -1.60
C TYR A 230 1.18 8.45 -2.42
N ALA A 231 0.04 8.12 -1.84
CA ALA A 231 -1.08 7.51 -2.53
C ALA A 231 -2.39 8.19 -2.11
N HIS A 232 -3.53 7.51 -2.13
CA HIS A 232 -4.80 8.18 -1.89
C HIS A 232 -4.97 8.64 -0.42
N ASN A 233 -4.67 7.77 0.54
CA ASN A 233 -4.86 8.01 1.98
C ASN A 233 -3.69 7.45 2.78
N THR A 234 -3.73 7.58 4.10
CA THR A 234 -2.65 7.11 5.00
C THR A 234 -2.32 5.63 4.81
N LEU A 235 -3.32 4.76 4.72
CA LEU A 235 -3.12 3.32 4.55
C LEU A 235 -2.40 3.02 3.23
N GLU A 236 -2.85 3.63 2.15
CA GLU A 236 -2.26 3.44 0.83
C GLU A 236 -0.88 4.10 0.71
N SER A 237 -0.69 5.29 1.29
CA SER A 237 0.60 6.02 1.26
C SER A 237 1.70 5.26 2.00
N VAL A 238 1.41 4.77 3.21
CA VAL A 238 2.39 3.99 3.99
C VAL A 238 2.68 2.64 3.34
N ALA A 239 1.67 1.98 2.75
CA ALA A 239 1.89 0.75 2.00
C ALA A 239 2.75 0.98 0.75
N TYR A 240 2.56 2.10 0.06
CA TYR A 240 3.37 2.51 -1.09
C TYR A 240 4.82 2.83 -0.69
N PHE A 241 4.99 3.57 0.40
CA PHE A 241 6.30 3.80 1.03
C PHE A 241 7.03 2.48 1.33
N SER A 242 6.34 1.52 1.94
CA SER A 242 6.90 0.20 2.26
C SER A 242 7.34 -0.53 1.01
N LEU A 243 6.52 -0.48 -0.04
CA LEU A 243 6.81 -1.12 -1.31
C LEU A 243 8.11 -0.56 -1.93
N LEU A 244 8.28 0.75 -1.93
CA LEU A 244 9.48 1.40 -2.47
C LEU A 244 10.72 1.13 -1.60
N ARG A 245 10.63 1.32 -0.29
CA ARG A 245 11.80 1.12 0.59
C ARG A 245 12.19 -0.33 0.73
N ALA A 246 11.26 -1.20 1.09
CA ALA A 246 11.54 -2.61 1.34
C ALA A 246 11.70 -3.43 0.06
N GLY A 247 10.99 -3.06 -1.02
CA GLY A 247 10.99 -3.79 -2.27
C GLY A 247 12.05 -3.36 -3.28
N PHE A 248 12.36 -2.07 -3.32
CA PHE A 248 13.25 -1.48 -4.33
C PHE A 248 14.44 -0.72 -3.74
N GLY A 249 14.57 -0.65 -2.41
CA GLY A 249 15.70 0.02 -1.75
C GLY A 249 15.70 1.55 -1.90
N ILE A 250 14.58 2.15 -2.33
CA ILE A 250 14.46 3.61 -2.50
C ILE A 250 14.38 4.29 -1.14
N GLU A 251 15.25 5.28 -0.89
CA GLU A 251 15.28 6.06 0.34
C GLU A 251 14.13 7.08 0.43
N ALA A 252 12.90 6.60 0.22
CA ALA A 252 11.71 7.42 0.19
C ALA A 252 11.34 8.02 1.55
N ARG A 253 10.67 9.19 1.52
CA ARG A 253 9.89 9.77 2.62
C ARG A 253 8.40 9.72 2.26
N VAL A 254 7.51 9.65 3.23
CA VAL A 254 6.08 9.50 2.99
C VAL A 254 5.30 10.75 3.33
N PHE A 255 4.52 11.28 2.38
CA PHE A 255 3.42 12.18 2.70
C PHE A 255 2.29 11.36 3.31
N LEU A 256 2.25 11.38 4.65
CA LEU A 256 1.54 10.40 5.48
C LEU A 256 0.05 10.34 5.18
N THR A 257 -0.61 11.47 5.05
CA THR A 257 -2.07 11.57 4.89
C THR A 257 -2.53 11.43 3.43
N GLY A 258 -1.60 11.54 2.49
CA GLY A 258 -1.82 11.32 1.07
C GLY A 258 -2.72 12.34 0.37
N TRP A 259 -3.14 12.01 -0.83
CA TRP A 259 -3.96 12.85 -1.69
C TRP A 259 -5.27 13.30 -1.04
N ALA A 260 -5.92 12.43 -0.27
CA ALA A 260 -7.22 12.74 0.34
C ALA A 260 -7.16 13.96 1.25
N ASP A 261 -6.10 14.08 2.06
CA ASP A 261 -5.90 15.26 2.93
C ASP A 261 -5.53 16.51 2.12
N TRP A 262 -4.68 16.39 1.11
CA TRP A 262 -4.33 17.50 0.22
C TRP A 262 -5.53 18.04 -0.54
N ALA A 263 -6.33 17.15 -1.10
CA ALA A 263 -7.50 17.48 -1.90
C ALA A 263 -8.64 18.12 -1.10
N MET A 264 -8.66 17.93 0.22
CA MET A 264 -9.65 18.57 1.11
C MET A 264 -9.40 20.06 1.34
N GLU A 265 -8.21 20.56 1.02
CA GLU A 265 -7.85 21.97 1.20
C GLU A 265 -7.89 22.70 -0.16
N PRO A 266 -8.95 23.51 -0.44
CA PRO A 266 -9.13 24.13 -1.74
C PRO A 266 -8.05 25.12 -2.12
N SER A 267 -7.35 25.73 -1.14
CA SER A 267 -6.29 26.70 -1.34
C SER A 267 -4.98 26.09 -1.84
N LEU A 268 -4.82 24.76 -1.71
CA LEU A 268 -3.60 24.08 -2.12
C LEU A 268 -3.60 23.82 -3.63
N PRO A 269 -2.44 23.95 -4.31
CA PRO A 269 -2.34 23.75 -5.75
C PRO A 269 -2.55 22.30 -6.14
N VAL A 270 -3.13 22.09 -7.32
CA VAL A 270 -3.24 20.77 -7.97
C VAL A 270 -2.91 20.90 -9.44
N ASP A 271 -2.30 19.86 -9.97
CA ASP A 271 -2.05 19.70 -11.39
C ASP A 271 -3.07 18.71 -11.97
N SER A 272 -4.17 19.25 -12.48
CA SER A 272 -5.21 18.48 -13.18
C SER A 272 -5.49 19.04 -14.58
N LEU A 273 -4.97 20.24 -14.85
CA LEU A 273 -5.20 20.97 -16.12
C LEU A 273 -4.07 20.76 -17.12
N SER A 274 -2.96 20.14 -16.73
CA SER A 274 -1.77 19.96 -17.57
C SER A 274 -1.99 19.03 -18.78
N TYR A 275 -3.15 18.34 -18.84
CA TYR A 275 -3.45 17.40 -19.91
C TYR A 275 -4.92 17.50 -20.35
N PRO A 276 -5.40 18.69 -20.79
CA PRO A 276 -6.76 18.88 -21.27
C PRO A 276 -7.08 17.97 -22.46
N ASP A 277 -6.08 17.64 -23.27
CA ASP A 277 -6.24 16.84 -24.49
C ASP A 277 -6.54 15.36 -24.21
N LYS A 278 -6.02 14.77 -23.12
CA LYS A 278 -6.37 13.40 -22.73
C LYS A 278 -7.83 13.27 -22.32
N GLN A 279 -8.41 14.28 -21.68
CA GLN A 279 -9.84 14.29 -21.36
C GLN A 279 -10.70 14.42 -22.62
N ALA A 280 -10.25 15.21 -23.60
CA ALA A 280 -10.92 15.34 -24.89
C ALA A 280 -10.84 14.04 -25.72
N LEU A 281 -9.69 13.37 -25.72
CA LEU A 281 -9.49 12.10 -26.42
C LEU A 281 -10.34 10.96 -25.84
N ASN A 282 -10.48 10.89 -24.51
CA ASN A 282 -11.34 9.89 -23.88
C ASN A 282 -12.84 10.14 -24.10
N LYS A 283 -13.26 11.40 -24.24
CA LYS A 283 -14.65 11.71 -24.65
C LYS A 283 -14.94 11.30 -26.10
N SER A 284 -13.95 11.37 -26.98
CA SER A 284 -14.11 10.98 -28.40
C SER A 284 -13.97 9.48 -28.62
N SER A 285 -13.31 8.74 -27.71
CA SER A 285 -13.10 7.30 -27.80
C SER A 285 -14.17 6.45 -27.10
N ASN A 286 -15.07 7.08 -26.34
CA ASN A 286 -16.29 6.43 -25.88
C ASN A 286 -17.34 6.62 -26.98
N PRO A 287 -17.64 5.61 -27.83
CA PRO A 287 -18.83 5.72 -28.67
C PRO A 287 -20.00 5.90 -27.70
N GLU A 288 -20.75 6.98 -27.86
CA GLU A 288 -22.03 7.11 -27.20
C GLU A 288 -22.77 5.79 -27.43
N ILE A 289 -22.88 4.99 -26.39
CA ILE A 289 -23.82 3.87 -26.39
C ILE A 289 -25.17 4.58 -26.54
N PRO A 290 -25.85 4.45 -27.70
CA PRO A 290 -27.16 5.09 -27.87
C PRO A 290 -27.98 4.59 -26.68
N SER A 291 -28.53 5.54 -25.95
CA SER A 291 -29.37 5.25 -24.77
C SER A 291 -30.49 4.34 -25.27
N GLN A 292 -30.48 3.10 -24.84
CA GLN A 292 -31.42 2.05 -25.22
C GLN A 292 -32.81 2.30 -24.58
N THR A 293 -33.14 3.56 -24.29
CA THR A 293 -34.38 3.97 -23.62
C THR A 293 -35.53 4.24 -24.59
N ASP A 294 -35.29 4.32 -25.89
CA ASP A 294 -36.34 4.74 -26.82
C ASP A 294 -37.18 3.63 -27.42
N ASN A 295 -36.79 2.35 -27.24
CA ASN A 295 -37.53 1.24 -27.85
C ASN A 295 -38.58 0.56 -26.94
N TYR A 296 -38.61 0.85 -25.67
CA TYR A 296 -39.61 0.25 -24.78
C TYR A 296 -41.04 0.75 -25.01
N TRP A 297 -41.18 2.01 -25.46
CA TRP A 297 -42.48 2.57 -25.83
C TRP A 297 -43.08 1.94 -27.08
N LEU A 298 -42.24 1.59 -28.06
CA LEU A 298 -42.69 0.88 -29.28
C LEU A 298 -43.10 -0.56 -28.94
N LEU A 299 -42.39 -1.28 -28.10
CA LEU A 299 -42.77 -2.61 -27.68
C LEU A 299 -44.06 -2.59 -26.83
N ALA A 300 -44.23 -1.61 -25.93
CA ALA A 300 -45.43 -1.46 -25.14
C ALA A 300 -46.67 -1.14 -26.02
N SER A 301 -46.51 -0.32 -27.04
CA SER A 301 -47.61 -0.01 -27.97
C SER A 301 -48.05 -1.22 -28.83
N VAL A 302 -47.09 -2.08 -29.24
CA VAL A 302 -47.39 -3.30 -30.00
C VAL A 302 -48.14 -4.30 -29.11
N VAL A 303 -47.75 -4.46 -27.85
CA VAL A 303 -48.44 -5.37 -26.90
C VAL A 303 -49.88 -4.89 -26.60
N ILE A 304 -50.09 -3.59 -26.45
CA ILE A 304 -51.43 -3.02 -26.20
C ILE A 304 -52.33 -3.21 -27.42
N LEU A 305 -51.82 -2.98 -28.64
CA LEU A 305 -52.58 -3.19 -29.86
C LEU A 305 -52.93 -4.66 -30.09
N ALA A 306 -52.05 -5.58 -29.84
CA ALA A 306 -52.33 -7.03 -29.90
C ALA A 306 -53.38 -7.45 -28.90
N GLY A 307 -53.37 -6.92 -27.66
CA GLY A 307 -54.37 -7.15 -26.63
C GLY A 307 -55.76 -6.66 -27.03
N LEU A 308 -55.84 -5.49 -27.64
CA LEU A 308 -57.11 -4.90 -28.15
C LEU A 308 -57.70 -5.71 -29.29
N VAL A 309 -56.88 -6.21 -30.21
CA VAL A 309 -57.32 -7.05 -31.33
C VAL A 309 -57.88 -8.38 -30.82
N LEU A 310 -57.22 -9.02 -29.84
CA LEU A 310 -57.67 -10.26 -29.25
C LEU A 310 -59.01 -10.09 -28.44
N MET A 311 -59.15 -8.93 -27.76
CA MET A 311 -60.43 -8.61 -27.09
C MET A 311 -61.57 -8.41 -28.09
N ALA A 312 -61.31 -7.65 -29.17
CA ALA A 312 -62.31 -7.43 -30.23
C ALA A 312 -62.75 -8.76 -30.88
N TRP A 313 -61.79 -9.68 -31.12
CA TRP A 313 -62.08 -10.98 -31.70
C TRP A 313 -62.87 -11.89 -30.74
N GLY A 314 -62.54 -11.85 -29.44
CA GLY A 314 -63.27 -12.53 -28.40
C GLY A 314 -64.75 -12.06 -28.27
N ILE A 315 -65.00 -10.77 -28.47
CA ILE A 315 -66.37 -10.20 -28.43
C ILE A 315 -67.16 -10.59 -29.67
N LEU A 316 -66.53 -10.56 -30.87
CA LEU A 316 -67.17 -10.94 -32.14
C LEU A 316 -67.48 -12.43 -32.18
N SER A 317 -66.60 -13.29 -31.66
CA SER A 317 -66.85 -14.74 -31.62
C SER A 317 -67.96 -15.17 -30.68
N LYS A 318 -68.27 -14.38 -29.63
CA LYS A 318 -69.37 -14.62 -28.74
C LYS A 318 -70.73 -14.20 -29.31
N LYS A 319 -70.76 -13.22 -30.27
CA LYS A 319 -72.02 -12.80 -30.95
C LYS A 319 -72.45 -13.78 -32.02
N GLY A 320 -71.51 -14.55 -32.66
CA GLY A 320 -71.82 -15.55 -33.68
C GLY A 320 -72.41 -16.89 -33.19
N LYS A 321 -72.56 -17.09 -31.87
CA LYS A 321 -73.15 -18.31 -31.27
C LYS A 321 -74.56 -18.09 -30.66
N ARG A 322 -75.20 -16.96 -31.00
CA ARG A 322 -76.56 -16.67 -30.58
C ARG A 322 -77.59 -16.41 -31.73
N THR A 323 -77.45 -17.17 -32.76
CA THR A 323 -78.54 -17.32 -33.79
C THR A 323 -78.75 -18.78 -34.10
#